data_8994f002f3bb8b661d0cbbae1688025f
#
_entry.id   8994f002f3bb8b661d0cbbae1688025f
#
_cell.length_a   1.000
_cell.length_b   1.000
_cell.length_c   1.000
_cell.angle_alpha   90.00
_cell.angle_beta   90.00
_cell.angle_gamma   90.00
#
_symmetry.space_group_name_H-M   'P 1'
#
loop_
_entity.id
_entity.type
_entity.pdbx_description
1 polymer ?
#
loop_
_entity_poly.entity_id
_entity_poly.type
_entity_poly.pdbx_seq_one_letter_code
_entity_poly.pdbx_strand_id
1 'polypeptide(L)'
;MKILILSCDTGEGHNSAGKAIKEAAEHKGHSVTMIDMFLLSGKGTSHAVSGAYIGIVKHIPFFFGLLYKVGMLISSDKRKSPVYFANALLCKKLSAYIESNNFDAVVTPHLYPAETLSCMKRKNLLHIPAVAVGTDYTCIPFWEETNMDYYVIPHDDLTDEFAKRGIPENKLLPLGIPVRQSFCTRTAKAAARTRLHLPSDVPIFLVMSGSMGFGKLAVFAAELAIRCHNNEHIVIICGNNTKIKRILQNEFKFNKRVHVIGYTNQVSLFMDACDVIYTKPGGLTSTEALVKNIPIVHTAPIPGCEAANVAFFKKRHLSVSSKRLSKQIELGKIMIENKELNAEMIRAQRRERKPYAAIQIVGLLEELTHTDTTD
;
A
#
# COMPACT_ATOMS: atom_id res chain seq x y z
N MET A 1 -22.11 1.56 14.07
CA MET A 1 -21.32 2.81 14.01
C MET A 1 -21.34 3.41 12.61
N LYS A 2 -21.15 4.70 12.52
CA LYS A 2 -20.90 5.44 11.28
C LYS A 2 -19.45 5.86 11.23
N ILE A 3 -18.65 5.24 10.36
CA ILE A 3 -17.19 5.41 10.29
C ILE A 3 -16.83 6.32 9.13
N LEU A 4 -15.94 7.30 9.38
CA LEU A 4 -15.33 8.12 8.37
C LEU A 4 -13.91 7.59 8.03
N ILE A 5 -13.66 7.29 6.76
CA ILE A 5 -12.33 6.97 6.26
C ILE A 5 -11.82 8.17 5.45
N LEU A 6 -10.73 8.77 5.91
CA LEU A 6 -10.09 9.89 5.22
C LEU A 6 -8.88 9.40 4.44
N SER A 7 -8.88 9.62 3.14
CA SER A 7 -7.75 9.31 2.26
C SER A 7 -7.35 10.54 1.45
N CYS A 8 -6.38 10.38 0.57
CA CYS A 8 -5.97 11.38 -0.42
C CYS A 8 -5.63 10.67 -1.73
N ASP A 9 -5.92 11.30 -2.86
CA ASP A 9 -5.67 10.73 -4.19
C ASP A 9 -4.20 10.90 -4.64
N THR A 10 -3.26 10.65 -3.73
CA THR A 10 -1.80 10.70 -3.98
C THR A 10 -1.22 9.36 -4.41
N GLY A 11 -2.04 8.31 -4.47
CA GLY A 11 -1.66 6.96 -4.89
C GLY A 11 -2.67 5.91 -4.45
N GLU A 12 -2.79 4.85 -5.24
CA GLU A 12 -3.77 3.78 -4.98
C GLU A 12 -3.49 2.96 -3.70
N GLY A 13 -2.27 3.01 -3.16
CA GLY A 13 -1.92 2.25 -1.95
C GLY A 13 -2.77 2.64 -0.75
N HIS A 14 -2.78 3.91 -0.39
CA HIS A 14 -3.59 4.41 0.74
C HIS A 14 -5.09 4.20 0.50
N ASN A 15 -5.56 4.45 -0.74
CA ASN A 15 -6.94 4.22 -1.12
C ASN A 15 -7.33 2.74 -0.98
N SER A 16 -6.46 1.81 -1.36
CA SER A 16 -6.73 0.37 -1.23
C SER A 16 -6.74 -0.09 0.23
N ALA A 17 -5.88 0.46 1.09
CA ALA A 17 -5.93 0.22 2.54
C ALA A 17 -7.25 0.74 3.14
N GLY A 18 -7.67 1.96 2.77
CA GLY A 18 -8.97 2.50 3.15
C GLY A 18 -10.15 1.64 2.67
N LYS A 19 -10.10 1.17 1.41
CA LYS A 19 -11.11 0.26 0.86
C LYS A 19 -11.16 -1.08 1.61
N ALA A 20 -10.02 -1.59 2.09
CA ALA A 20 -9.98 -2.82 2.87
C ALA A 20 -10.66 -2.64 4.24
N ILE A 21 -10.43 -1.51 4.91
CA ILE A 21 -11.11 -1.18 6.17
C ILE A 21 -12.61 -0.99 5.93
N LYS A 22 -12.98 -0.27 4.86
CA LYS A 22 -14.38 -0.08 4.46
C LYS A 22 -15.10 -1.42 4.26
N GLU A 23 -14.52 -2.31 3.45
CA GLU A 23 -15.07 -3.64 3.16
C GLU A 23 -15.28 -4.46 4.45
N ALA A 24 -14.29 -4.44 5.37
CA ALA A 24 -14.39 -5.12 6.66
C ALA A 24 -15.46 -4.53 7.58
N ALA A 25 -15.57 -3.21 7.63
CA ALA A 25 -16.56 -2.52 8.45
C ALA A 25 -18.00 -2.70 7.94
N GLU A 26 -18.20 -2.60 6.61
CA GLU A 26 -19.49 -2.84 5.98
C GLU A 26 -19.95 -4.30 6.18
N HIS A 27 -19.01 -5.26 6.12
CA HIS A 27 -19.30 -6.68 6.39
C HIS A 27 -19.77 -6.91 7.85
N LYS A 28 -19.31 -6.09 8.79
CA LYS A 28 -19.78 -6.10 10.19
C LYS A 28 -21.09 -5.29 10.42
N GLY A 29 -21.68 -4.72 9.36
CA GLY A 29 -22.93 -3.96 9.44
C GLY A 29 -22.77 -2.49 9.80
N HIS A 30 -21.55 -1.93 9.71
CA HIS A 30 -21.31 -0.51 9.94
C HIS A 30 -21.55 0.33 8.68
N SER A 31 -22.00 1.58 8.89
CA SER A 31 -22.09 2.58 7.81
C SER A 31 -20.74 3.24 7.60
N VAL A 32 -20.22 3.25 6.37
CA VAL A 32 -18.88 3.76 6.08
C VAL A 32 -18.89 4.79 4.96
N THR A 33 -18.35 5.96 5.25
CA THR A 33 -18.07 7.00 4.25
C THR A 33 -16.57 7.12 4.04
N MET A 34 -16.11 6.98 2.81
CA MET A 34 -14.70 7.19 2.45
C MET A 34 -14.58 8.37 1.50
N ILE A 35 -13.76 9.36 1.86
CA ILE A 35 -13.56 10.56 1.04
C ILE A 35 -12.07 10.90 0.90
N ASP A 36 -11.73 11.58 -0.20
CA ASP A 36 -10.51 12.37 -0.30
C ASP A 36 -10.71 13.68 0.49
N MET A 37 -9.89 13.89 1.52
CA MET A 37 -9.99 15.05 2.40
C MET A 37 -9.90 16.39 1.64
N PHE A 38 -9.09 16.46 0.59
CA PHE A 38 -8.90 17.70 -0.18
C PHE A 38 -10.16 18.12 -0.97
N LEU A 39 -11.09 17.19 -1.23
CA LEU A 39 -12.38 17.52 -1.85
C LEU A 39 -13.23 18.48 -1.00
N LEU A 40 -13.01 18.53 0.32
CA LEU A 40 -13.64 19.51 1.21
C LEU A 40 -13.27 20.97 0.87
N SER A 41 -12.15 21.19 0.19
CA SER A 41 -11.74 22.49 -0.34
C SER A 41 -12.03 22.68 -1.84
N GLY A 42 -12.68 21.70 -2.47
CA GLY A 42 -13.04 21.71 -3.88
C GLY A 42 -12.17 20.78 -4.73
N LYS A 43 -12.71 20.35 -5.85
CA LYS A 43 -12.04 19.39 -6.77
C LYS A 43 -10.68 19.90 -7.26
N GLY A 44 -10.52 21.21 -7.46
CA GLY A 44 -9.26 21.82 -7.89
C GLY A 44 -8.11 21.61 -6.90
N THR A 45 -8.38 21.65 -5.59
CA THR A 45 -7.37 21.45 -4.54
C THR A 45 -6.88 20.00 -4.53
N SER A 46 -7.78 19.03 -4.59
CA SER A 46 -7.43 17.61 -4.67
C SER A 46 -6.56 17.33 -5.90
N HIS A 47 -6.96 17.77 -7.08
CA HIS A 47 -6.17 17.59 -8.30
C HIS A 47 -4.80 18.28 -8.26
N ALA A 48 -4.70 19.47 -7.67
CA ALA A 48 -3.42 20.20 -7.56
C ALA A 48 -2.43 19.45 -6.64
N VAL A 49 -2.88 19.01 -5.48
CA VAL A 49 -2.03 18.27 -4.51
C VAL A 49 -1.61 16.92 -5.08
N SER A 50 -2.55 16.15 -5.61
CA SER A 50 -2.27 14.84 -6.22
C SER A 50 -1.36 14.98 -7.44
N GLY A 51 -1.61 15.95 -8.31
CA GLY A 51 -0.81 16.22 -9.50
C GLY A 51 0.63 16.62 -9.16
N ALA A 52 0.82 17.49 -8.17
CA ALA A 52 2.14 17.90 -7.70
C ALA A 52 2.92 16.72 -7.12
N TYR A 53 2.31 15.93 -6.24
CA TYR A 53 2.94 14.76 -5.65
C TYR A 53 3.35 13.73 -6.71
N ILE A 54 2.40 13.32 -7.57
CA ILE A 54 2.65 12.35 -8.64
C ILE A 54 3.71 12.89 -9.62
N GLY A 55 3.67 14.18 -9.94
CA GLY A 55 4.64 14.83 -10.80
C GLY A 55 6.07 14.73 -10.26
N ILE A 56 6.28 15.06 -8.99
CA ILE A 56 7.60 14.99 -8.33
C ILE A 56 8.10 13.54 -8.31
N VAL A 57 7.28 12.62 -7.86
CA VAL A 57 7.67 11.19 -7.75
C VAL A 57 8.00 10.59 -9.11
N LYS A 58 7.25 10.95 -10.15
CA LYS A 58 7.38 10.38 -11.49
C LYS A 58 8.52 10.99 -12.32
N HIS A 59 8.68 12.32 -12.25
CA HIS A 59 9.61 13.03 -13.13
C HIS A 59 10.95 13.36 -12.47
N ILE A 60 10.97 13.51 -11.13
CA ILE A 60 12.18 13.88 -10.38
C ILE A 60 12.35 12.99 -9.14
N PRO A 61 12.50 11.65 -9.28
CA PRO A 61 12.57 10.73 -8.14
C PRO A 61 13.79 10.99 -7.24
N PHE A 62 14.89 11.51 -7.77
CA PHE A 62 16.04 11.93 -6.97
C PHE A 62 15.69 13.09 -6.03
N PHE A 63 14.95 14.08 -6.53
CA PHE A 63 14.49 15.22 -5.73
C PHE A 63 13.50 14.77 -4.65
N PHE A 64 12.62 13.82 -4.95
CA PHE A 64 11.76 13.21 -3.94
C PHE A 64 12.58 12.54 -2.82
N GLY A 65 13.63 11.80 -3.17
CA GLY A 65 14.55 11.22 -2.19
C GLY A 65 15.28 12.26 -1.34
N LEU A 66 15.63 13.42 -1.91
CA LEU A 66 16.20 14.54 -1.16
C LEU A 66 15.16 15.17 -0.22
N LEU A 67 13.95 15.45 -0.71
CA LEU A 67 12.83 15.95 0.12
C LEU A 67 12.51 14.99 1.28
N TYR A 68 12.53 13.68 1.02
CA TYR A 68 12.34 12.67 2.06
C TYR A 68 13.41 12.76 3.13
N LYS A 69 14.70 12.87 2.75
CA LYS A 69 15.81 13.03 3.71
C LYS A 69 15.70 14.34 4.50
N VAL A 70 15.38 15.45 3.84
CA VAL A 70 15.13 16.73 4.51
C VAL A 70 13.94 16.59 5.47
N GLY A 71 12.85 15.96 5.04
CA GLY A 71 11.72 15.63 5.89
C GLY A 71 12.15 14.86 7.14
N MET A 72 12.98 13.82 7.01
CA MET A 72 13.52 13.04 8.13
C MET A 72 14.34 13.89 9.11
N LEU A 73 15.02 14.93 8.63
CA LEU A 73 15.84 15.82 9.48
C LEU A 73 15.03 16.89 10.22
N ILE A 74 13.98 17.43 9.56
CA ILE A 74 13.17 18.52 10.13
C ILE A 74 11.95 18.01 10.91
N SER A 75 11.53 16.77 10.65
CA SER A 75 10.40 16.13 11.30
C SER A 75 10.69 15.91 12.79
N SER A 76 9.76 16.30 13.65
CA SER A 76 9.93 16.24 15.11
C SER A 76 8.56 16.25 15.80
N ASP A 77 8.47 15.56 16.92
CA ASP A 77 7.33 15.63 17.85
C ASP A 77 7.12 17.04 18.44
N LYS A 78 8.24 17.79 18.61
CA LYS A 78 8.26 19.11 19.27
C LYS A 78 7.97 20.27 18.31
N ARG A 79 8.31 20.14 17.03
CA ARG A 79 8.14 21.21 16.04
C ARG A 79 7.27 20.71 14.90
N LYS A 80 6.35 21.55 14.46
CA LYS A 80 5.45 21.23 13.33
C LYS A 80 6.04 21.77 12.03
N SER A 81 6.02 20.92 11.01
CA SER A 81 6.51 21.25 9.66
C SER A 81 5.58 22.20 8.91
N PRO A 82 6.05 22.83 7.82
CA PRO A 82 5.17 23.55 6.90
C PRO A 82 4.04 22.69 6.35
N VAL A 83 4.29 21.37 6.17
CA VAL A 83 3.27 20.40 5.70
C VAL A 83 2.12 20.31 6.69
N TYR A 84 2.44 20.22 7.99
CA TYR A 84 1.44 20.22 9.04
C TYR A 84 0.56 21.49 9.01
N PHE A 85 1.16 22.67 8.88
CA PHE A 85 0.39 23.92 8.84
C PHE A 85 -0.47 24.04 7.59
N ALA A 86 -0.01 23.55 6.44
CA ALA A 86 -0.81 23.51 5.22
C ALA A 86 -2.05 22.63 5.38
N ASN A 87 -1.89 21.44 5.98
CA ASN A 87 -3.00 20.52 6.24
C ASN A 87 -3.94 21.06 7.34
N ALA A 88 -3.41 21.82 8.32
CA ALA A 88 -4.18 22.46 9.37
C ALA A 88 -5.21 23.48 8.86
N LEU A 89 -5.07 24.00 7.65
CA LEU A 89 -6.06 24.90 7.03
C LEU A 89 -7.42 24.23 6.81
N LEU A 90 -7.46 22.91 6.75
CA LEU A 90 -8.68 22.13 6.56
C LEU A 90 -9.46 21.84 7.85
N CYS A 91 -8.88 22.12 9.04
CA CYS A 91 -9.46 21.77 10.35
C CYS A 91 -10.93 22.17 10.49
N LYS A 92 -11.29 23.43 10.21
CA LYS A 92 -12.68 23.91 10.39
C LYS A 92 -13.65 23.23 9.42
N LYS A 93 -13.24 23.02 8.16
CA LYS A 93 -14.09 22.36 7.17
C LYS A 93 -14.33 20.90 7.49
N LEU A 94 -13.26 20.21 7.95
CA LEU A 94 -13.35 18.81 8.34
C LEU A 94 -14.20 18.65 9.63
N SER A 95 -14.05 19.54 10.64
CA SER A 95 -14.87 19.54 11.83
C SER A 95 -16.37 19.67 11.48
N ALA A 96 -16.73 20.69 10.72
CA ALA A 96 -18.10 20.90 10.28
C ALA A 96 -18.65 19.69 9.48
N TYR A 97 -17.80 19.04 8.66
CA TYR A 97 -18.20 17.85 7.92
C TYR A 97 -18.45 16.65 8.85
N ILE A 98 -17.58 16.43 9.84
CA ILE A 98 -17.72 15.35 10.83
C ILE A 98 -19.00 15.55 11.66
N GLU A 99 -19.21 16.75 12.19
CA GLU A 99 -20.38 17.10 13.01
C GLU A 99 -21.70 16.98 12.23
N SER A 100 -21.77 17.57 11.03
CA SER A 100 -22.98 17.55 10.21
C SER A 100 -23.40 16.16 9.75
N ASN A 101 -22.48 15.20 9.75
CA ASN A 101 -22.74 13.83 9.34
C ASN A 101 -22.84 12.84 10.52
N ASN A 102 -22.63 13.27 11.77
CA ASN A 102 -22.69 12.43 12.97
C ASN A 102 -21.86 11.14 12.84
N PHE A 103 -20.56 11.28 12.57
CA PHE A 103 -19.65 10.14 12.58
C PHE A 103 -19.27 9.76 14.00
N ASP A 104 -19.15 8.44 14.26
CA ASP A 104 -18.77 7.88 15.57
C ASP A 104 -17.26 7.70 15.69
N ALA A 105 -16.56 7.48 14.59
CA ALA A 105 -15.10 7.31 14.58
C ALA A 105 -14.50 7.73 13.22
N VAL A 106 -13.22 8.09 13.23
CA VAL A 106 -12.45 8.38 12.02
C VAL A 106 -11.19 7.55 11.95
N VAL A 107 -10.89 7.02 10.76
CA VAL A 107 -9.64 6.30 10.49
C VAL A 107 -8.99 6.83 9.22
N THR A 108 -7.67 6.93 9.22
CA THR A 108 -6.93 7.40 8.04
C THR A 108 -5.69 6.56 7.76
N PRO A 109 -5.56 6.02 6.55
CA PRO A 109 -4.32 5.40 6.09
C PRO A 109 -3.33 6.41 5.47
N HIS A 110 -3.53 7.72 5.67
CA HIS A 110 -2.72 8.76 5.03
C HIS A 110 -2.29 9.84 6.01
N LEU A 111 -1.02 10.29 5.87
CA LEU A 111 -0.41 11.29 6.73
C LEU A 111 -1.16 12.65 6.74
N TYR A 112 -1.56 13.17 5.57
CA TYR A 112 -2.17 14.52 5.51
C TYR A 112 -3.47 14.64 6.32
N PRO A 113 -4.44 13.74 6.21
CA PRO A 113 -5.58 13.74 7.11
C PRO A 113 -5.20 13.54 8.59
N ALA A 114 -4.18 12.71 8.90
CA ALA A 114 -3.72 12.52 10.27
C ALA A 114 -3.18 13.83 10.88
N GLU A 115 -2.47 14.66 10.12
CA GLU A 115 -2.03 15.99 10.55
C GLU A 115 -3.21 16.94 10.77
N THR A 116 -4.22 16.92 9.89
CA THR A 116 -5.44 17.72 10.05
C THR A 116 -6.21 17.32 11.32
N LEU A 117 -6.44 16.01 11.53
CA LEU A 117 -7.11 15.48 12.72
C LEU A 117 -6.34 15.82 14.00
N SER A 118 -5.00 15.74 13.96
CA SER A 118 -4.14 16.12 15.09
C SER A 118 -4.23 17.61 15.42
N CYS A 119 -4.35 18.47 14.40
CA CYS A 119 -4.62 19.88 14.60
C CYS A 119 -6.02 20.12 15.22
N MET A 120 -7.03 19.37 14.76
CA MET A 120 -8.38 19.47 15.31
C MET A 120 -8.41 19.05 16.79
N LYS A 121 -7.74 17.95 17.17
CA LYS A 121 -7.60 17.55 18.59
C LYS A 121 -6.98 18.64 19.44
N ARG A 122 -5.87 19.23 18.99
CA ARG A 122 -5.24 20.34 19.74
C ARG A 122 -6.10 21.59 19.88
N LYS A 123 -7.04 21.80 18.95
CA LYS A 123 -7.98 22.94 18.99
C LYS A 123 -9.32 22.57 19.65
N ASN A 124 -9.43 21.38 20.19
CA ASN A 124 -10.69 20.85 20.75
C ASN A 124 -11.85 20.89 19.75
N LEU A 125 -11.57 20.49 18.50
CA LEU A 125 -12.53 20.42 17.38
C LEU A 125 -12.82 18.98 16.93
N LEU A 126 -12.29 17.97 17.61
CA LEU A 126 -12.50 16.56 17.32
C LEU A 126 -12.79 15.84 18.64
N HIS A 127 -13.99 15.30 18.74
CA HIS A 127 -14.52 14.63 19.95
C HIS A 127 -14.79 13.12 19.72
N ILE A 128 -14.49 12.60 18.55
CA ILE A 128 -14.60 11.19 18.20
C ILE A 128 -13.22 10.52 18.11
N PRO A 129 -13.13 9.21 18.37
CA PRO A 129 -11.89 8.46 18.22
C PRO A 129 -11.28 8.58 16.83
N ALA A 130 -9.95 8.75 16.78
CA ALA A 130 -9.20 8.92 15.54
C ALA A 130 -8.00 7.98 15.48
N VAL A 131 -7.99 7.08 14.50
CA VAL A 131 -6.95 6.07 14.31
C VAL A 131 -6.18 6.32 13.01
N ALA A 132 -4.85 6.30 13.10
CA ALA A 132 -3.97 6.35 11.93
C ALA A 132 -3.49 4.95 11.55
N VAL A 133 -3.27 4.71 10.24
CA VAL A 133 -2.78 3.43 9.73
C VAL A 133 -1.56 3.66 8.86
N GLY A 134 -0.40 3.18 9.31
CA GLY A 134 0.84 3.19 8.53
C GLY A 134 0.77 2.20 7.37
N THR A 135 1.14 2.64 6.17
CA THR A 135 1.09 1.84 4.94
C THR A 135 2.45 1.55 4.34
N ASP A 136 3.53 1.83 5.08
CA ASP A 136 4.91 1.50 4.72
C ASP A 136 5.62 0.83 5.90
N TYR A 137 6.55 -0.09 5.62
CA TYR A 137 7.33 -0.82 6.63
C TYR A 137 8.48 0.03 7.19
N THR A 138 8.16 1.26 7.54
CA THR A 138 9.02 2.25 8.20
C THR A 138 8.16 3.40 8.71
N CYS A 139 8.64 4.12 9.71
CA CYS A 139 8.07 5.39 10.12
C CYS A 139 8.50 6.49 9.14
N ILE A 140 7.63 6.85 8.19
CA ILE A 140 7.92 7.95 7.25
C ILE A 140 7.95 9.30 7.99
N PRO A 141 8.61 10.35 7.43
CA PRO A 141 8.66 11.68 8.05
C PRO A 141 7.27 12.23 8.37
N PHE A 142 7.21 13.02 9.43
CA PHE A 142 6.03 13.75 9.89
C PHE A 142 4.94 12.94 10.62
N TRP A 143 5.04 11.60 10.71
CA TRP A 143 4.15 10.83 11.58
C TRP A 143 4.25 11.27 13.05
N GLU A 144 5.44 11.60 13.53
CA GLU A 144 5.71 12.10 14.88
C GLU A 144 5.12 13.50 15.16
N GLU A 145 4.71 14.23 14.13
CA GLU A 145 4.01 15.50 14.29
C GLU A 145 2.53 15.34 14.62
N THR A 146 1.99 14.14 14.41
CA THR A 146 0.58 13.84 14.62
C THR A 146 0.28 13.47 16.08
N ASN A 147 -1.00 13.51 16.45
CA ASN A 147 -1.51 13.10 17.77
C ASN A 147 -2.84 12.36 17.59
N MET A 148 -2.75 11.09 17.27
CA MET A 148 -3.89 10.20 17.12
C MET A 148 -4.15 9.45 18.42
N ASP A 149 -5.31 8.82 18.56
CA ASP A 149 -5.58 7.95 19.71
C ASP A 149 -4.72 6.69 19.61
N TYR A 150 -4.70 6.08 18.43
CA TYR A 150 -3.84 4.93 18.12
C TYR A 150 -3.24 5.03 16.72
N TYR A 151 -2.10 4.34 16.56
CA TYR A 151 -1.39 4.17 15.31
C TYR A 151 -1.27 2.69 15.00
N VAL A 152 -1.94 2.23 13.97
CA VAL A 152 -1.74 0.89 13.44
C VAL A 152 -0.47 0.86 12.61
N ILE A 153 0.49 0.03 12.99
CA ILE A 153 1.77 -0.13 12.31
C ILE A 153 1.87 -1.51 11.63
N PRO A 154 2.70 -1.63 10.59
CA PRO A 154 2.76 -2.85 9.78
C PRO A 154 3.23 -4.10 10.50
N HIS A 155 4.12 -3.95 11.49
CA HIS A 155 4.77 -5.09 12.14
C HIS A 155 5.29 -4.74 13.54
N ASP A 156 5.37 -5.74 14.43
CA ASP A 156 5.86 -5.60 15.80
C ASP A 156 7.30 -5.02 15.87
N ASP A 157 8.19 -5.49 15.01
CA ASP A 157 9.59 -5.05 14.96
C ASP A 157 9.77 -3.58 14.55
N LEU A 158 8.70 -2.87 14.18
CA LEU A 158 8.72 -1.45 13.87
C LEU A 158 8.35 -0.59 15.08
N THR A 159 7.86 -1.18 16.17
CA THR A 159 7.45 -0.45 17.38
C THR A 159 8.56 0.46 17.89
N ASP A 160 9.77 -0.06 18.05
CA ASP A 160 10.95 0.70 18.48
C ASP A 160 11.29 1.86 17.52
N GLU A 161 11.14 1.67 16.21
CA GLU A 161 11.42 2.71 15.23
C GLU A 161 10.43 3.89 15.38
N PHE A 162 9.13 3.57 15.50
CA PHE A 162 8.10 4.58 15.70
C PHE A 162 8.22 5.27 17.06
N ALA A 163 8.52 4.53 18.14
CA ALA A 163 8.72 5.08 19.47
C ALA A 163 9.93 6.01 19.54
N LYS A 164 11.06 5.66 18.95
CA LYS A 164 12.26 6.50 18.86
C LYS A 164 12.03 7.82 18.11
N ARG A 165 11.02 7.86 17.25
CA ARG A 165 10.61 9.09 16.56
C ARG A 165 9.63 9.94 17.38
N GLY A 166 9.25 9.52 18.59
CA GLY A 166 8.43 10.28 19.53
C GLY A 166 6.95 9.92 19.54
N ILE A 167 6.53 8.84 18.86
CA ILE A 167 5.16 8.32 18.97
C ILE A 167 5.09 7.45 20.24
N PRO A 168 4.16 7.71 21.17
CA PRO A 168 4.05 6.93 22.40
C PRO A 168 3.82 5.44 22.13
N GLU A 169 4.61 4.58 22.76
CA GLU A 169 4.59 3.14 22.52
C GLU A 169 3.22 2.50 22.83
N ASN A 170 2.56 2.98 23.89
CA ASN A 170 1.21 2.53 24.28
C ASN A 170 0.11 2.89 23.27
N LYS A 171 0.42 3.71 22.27
CA LYS A 171 -0.48 4.02 21.15
C LYS A 171 -0.16 3.24 19.88
N LEU A 172 0.91 2.46 19.85
CA LEU A 172 1.36 1.71 18.69
C LEU A 172 0.73 0.30 18.69
N LEU A 173 -0.01 -0.01 17.64
CA LEU A 173 -0.69 -1.29 17.48
C LEU A 173 -0.17 -2.00 16.22
N PRO A 174 0.64 -3.06 16.35
CA PRO A 174 1.24 -3.73 15.22
C PRO A 174 0.26 -4.72 14.54
N LEU A 175 -0.89 -4.24 14.10
CA LEU A 175 -1.95 -5.04 13.49
C LEU A 175 -1.68 -5.41 12.03
N GLY A 176 -0.76 -4.71 11.36
CA GLY A 176 -0.45 -4.92 9.95
C GLY A 176 -1.10 -3.90 9.01
N ILE A 177 -0.68 -3.91 7.75
CA ILE A 177 -1.31 -3.11 6.70
C ILE A 177 -2.60 -3.81 6.25
N PRO A 178 -3.77 -3.13 6.29
CA PRO A 178 -5.02 -3.75 5.91
C PRO A 178 -5.07 -4.04 4.40
N VAL A 179 -5.43 -5.26 4.04
CA VAL A 179 -5.65 -5.72 2.68
C VAL A 179 -7.10 -6.19 2.52
N ARG A 180 -7.64 -6.08 1.31
CA ARG A 180 -9.01 -6.47 1.02
C ARG A 180 -9.23 -7.97 1.25
N GLN A 181 -10.45 -8.35 1.62
CA GLN A 181 -10.82 -9.74 1.92
C GLN A 181 -10.46 -10.72 0.81
N SER A 182 -10.50 -10.29 -0.45
CA SER A 182 -10.10 -11.11 -1.59
C SER A 182 -8.65 -11.58 -1.55
N PHE A 183 -7.74 -10.86 -0.87
CA PHE A 183 -6.35 -11.30 -0.67
C PHE A 183 -6.21 -12.26 0.51
N CYS A 184 -7.12 -12.21 1.48
CA CYS A 184 -7.11 -13.11 2.64
C CYS A 184 -7.62 -14.53 2.28
N THR A 185 -8.43 -14.65 1.25
CA THR A 185 -8.91 -15.92 0.71
C THR A 185 -8.00 -16.42 -0.41
N ARG A 186 -7.87 -17.73 -0.56
CA ARG A 186 -7.02 -18.35 -1.59
C ARG A 186 -7.84 -19.19 -2.54
N THR A 187 -7.73 -18.92 -3.82
CA THR A 187 -8.23 -19.79 -4.90
C THR A 187 -7.13 -20.78 -5.28
N ALA A 188 -7.48 -22.07 -5.44
CA ALA A 188 -6.52 -23.05 -5.93
C ALA A 188 -5.93 -22.60 -7.29
N LYS A 189 -4.61 -22.74 -7.47
CA LYS A 189 -3.88 -22.23 -8.64
C LYS A 189 -4.53 -22.69 -9.97
N ALA A 190 -4.88 -23.96 -10.09
CA ALA A 190 -5.54 -24.50 -11.28
C ALA A 190 -6.89 -23.81 -11.56
N ALA A 191 -7.72 -23.62 -10.54
CA ALA A 191 -9.00 -22.94 -10.65
C ALA A 191 -8.83 -21.44 -11.02
N ALA A 192 -7.83 -20.78 -10.42
CA ALA A 192 -7.52 -19.39 -10.75
C ALA A 192 -7.07 -19.25 -12.22
N ARG A 193 -6.22 -20.15 -12.69
CA ARG A 193 -5.76 -20.20 -14.09
C ARG A 193 -6.92 -20.41 -15.06
N THR A 194 -7.79 -21.39 -14.78
CA THR A 194 -8.99 -21.64 -15.61
C THR A 194 -9.87 -20.39 -15.70
N ARG A 195 -10.16 -19.73 -14.55
CA ARG A 195 -10.99 -18.52 -14.51
C ARG A 195 -10.39 -17.34 -15.27
N LEU A 196 -9.04 -17.27 -15.34
CA LEU A 196 -8.30 -16.21 -16.03
C LEU A 196 -7.90 -16.59 -17.46
N HIS A 197 -8.32 -17.78 -17.96
CA HIS A 197 -7.93 -18.32 -19.27
C HIS A 197 -6.41 -18.38 -19.46
N LEU A 198 -5.68 -18.74 -18.39
CA LEU A 198 -4.24 -18.93 -18.39
C LEU A 198 -3.90 -20.42 -18.51
N PRO A 199 -2.74 -20.78 -19.08
CA PRO A 199 -2.33 -22.17 -19.22
C PRO A 199 -2.12 -22.85 -17.85
N SER A 200 -2.42 -24.16 -17.76
CA SER A 200 -2.38 -24.93 -16.51
C SER A 200 -0.98 -25.30 -16.06
N ASP A 201 -0.12 -25.72 -17.02
CA ASP A 201 1.08 -26.53 -16.70
C ASP A 201 2.41 -25.85 -17.01
N VAL A 202 2.39 -24.52 -17.09
CA VAL A 202 3.60 -23.71 -17.33
C VAL A 202 3.84 -22.73 -16.20
N PRO A 203 5.09 -22.31 -15.94
CA PRO A 203 5.37 -21.23 -15.03
C PRO A 203 4.79 -19.90 -15.53
N ILE A 204 4.24 -19.10 -14.62
CA ILE A 204 3.66 -17.81 -14.95
C ILE A 204 4.23 -16.73 -14.03
N PHE A 205 4.88 -15.75 -14.64
CA PHE A 205 5.34 -14.54 -13.96
C PHE A 205 4.25 -13.47 -13.94
N LEU A 206 4.00 -12.88 -12.79
CA LEU A 206 3.17 -11.68 -12.66
C LEU A 206 4.06 -10.45 -12.56
N VAL A 207 3.83 -9.46 -13.40
CA VAL A 207 4.55 -8.18 -13.38
C VAL A 207 3.59 -7.05 -13.05
N MET A 208 3.85 -6.34 -11.94
CA MET A 208 3.04 -5.22 -11.49
C MET A 208 3.93 -4.02 -11.18
N SER A 209 3.72 -2.89 -11.86
CA SER A 209 4.49 -1.67 -11.66
C SER A 209 3.80 -0.62 -10.76
N GLY A 210 2.67 -0.99 -10.16
CA GLY A 210 1.81 -0.07 -9.43
C GLY A 210 0.97 0.83 -10.36
N SER A 211 0.04 1.59 -9.77
CA SER A 211 -0.94 2.39 -10.51
C SER A 211 -0.30 3.47 -11.40
N MET A 212 0.86 3.99 -11.01
CA MET A 212 1.56 5.06 -11.73
C MET A 212 2.45 4.57 -12.86
N GLY A 213 2.72 3.28 -12.99
CA GLY A 213 3.53 2.64 -14.04
C GLY A 213 4.91 3.27 -14.18
N PHE A 214 5.99 2.57 -13.77
CA PHE A 214 7.33 3.11 -13.92
C PHE A 214 7.81 3.04 -15.37
N GLY A 215 8.52 4.08 -15.83
CA GLY A 215 8.98 4.26 -17.22
C GLY A 215 9.91 3.18 -17.78
N LYS A 216 10.29 2.19 -16.98
CA LYS A 216 11.07 1.01 -17.40
C LYS A 216 10.27 -0.27 -17.52
N LEU A 217 8.93 -0.23 -17.35
CA LEU A 217 8.12 -1.44 -17.42
C LEU A 217 8.21 -2.13 -18.79
N ALA A 218 8.20 -1.37 -19.88
CA ALA A 218 8.34 -1.93 -21.23
C ALA A 218 9.70 -2.61 -21.42
N VAL A 219 10.78 -1.96 -20.97
CA VAL A 219 12.13 -2.54 -21.02
C VAL A 219 12.21 -3.80 -20.16
N PHE A 220 11.65 -3.77 -18.95
CA PHE A 220 11.62 -4.94 -18.08
C PHE A 220 10.85 -6.11 -18.72
N ALA A 221 9.68 -5.82 -19.29
CA ALA A 221 8.83 -6.82 -19.94
C ALA A 221 9.51 -7.44 -21.18
N ALA A 222 10.16 -6.61 -22.01
CA ALA A 222 10.90 -7.08 -23.18
C ALA A 222 12.09 -7.98 -22.77
N GLU A 223 12.89 -7.55 -21.81
CA GLU A 223 14.03 -8.32 -21.31
C GLU A 223 13.58 -9.64 -20.66
N LEU A 224 12.48 -9.61 -19.87
CA LEU A 224 11.89 -10.83 -19.29
C LEU A 224 11.41 -11.77 -20.39
N ALA A 225 10.71 -11.27 -21.43
CA ALA A 225 10.20 -12.08 -22.52
C ALA A 225 11.33 -12.73 -23.33
N ILE A 226 12.46 -12.02 -23.55
CA ILE A 226 13.66 -12.55 -24.23
C ILE A 226 14.27 -13.69 -23.40
N ARG A 227 14.25 -13.62 -22.07
CA ARG A 227 14.85 -14.61 -21.18
C ARG A 227 13.94 -15.78 -20.80
N CYS A 228 12.66 -15.72 -21.17
CA CYS A 228 11.70 -16.79 -20.99
C CYS A 228 11.79 -17.78 -22.18
N HIS A 229 12.59 -18.84 -22.02
CA HIS A 229 12.84 -19.84 -23.07
C HIS A 229 12.04 -21.12 -22.91
N ASN A 230 11.58 -21.44 -21.67
CA ASN A 230 11.00 -22.74 -21.30
C ASN A 230 9.47 -22.68 -21.16
N ASN A 231 8.78 -22.12 -22.15
CA ASN A 231 7.32 -21.96 -22.16
C ASN A 231 6.72 -21.13 -21.01
N GLU A 232 7.55 -20.37 -20.28
CA GLU A 232 7.04 -19.47 -19.23
C GLU A 232 6.10 -18.42 -19.84
N HIS A 233 5.01 -18.13 -19.16
CA HIS A 233 4.09 -17.07 -19.50
C HIS A 233 4.32 -15.84 -18.60
N ILE A 234 3.95 -14.68 -19.12
CA ILE A 234 4.09 -13.40 -18.43
C ILE A 234 2.75 -12.69 -18.42
N VAL A 235 2.25 -12.37 -17.24
CA VAL A 235 1.08 -11.52 -17.05
C VAL A 235 1.56 -10.15 -16.61
N ILE A 236 1.20 -9.09 -17.33
CA ILE A 236 1.61 -7.71 -17.03
C ILE A 236 0.37 -6.90 -16.71
N ILE A 237 0.24 -6.46 -15.45
CA ILE A 237 -0.87 -5.58 -15.03
C ILE A 237 -0.38 -4.13 -15.05
N CYS A 238 -0.92 -3.35 -15.99
CA CYS A 238 -0.56 -1.95 -16.24
C CYS A 238 -1.36 -0.94 -15.38
N GLY A 239 -2.40 -1.42 -14.67
CA GLY A 239 -3.30 -0.55 -13.92
C GLY A 239 -3.96 0.50 -14.81
N ASN A 240 -4.04 1.74 -14.32
CA ASN A 240 -4.65 2.88 -15.03
C ASN A 240 -3.76 3.47 -16.15
N ASN A 241 -2.55 2.94 -16.35
CA ASN A 241 -1.64 3.46 -17.37
C ASN A 241 -1.98 2.92 -18.77
N THR A 242 -2.99 3.52 -19.43
CA THR A 242 -3.45 3.13 -20.76
C THR A 242 -2.38 3.30 -21.84
N LYS A 243 -1.47 4.27 -21.68
CA LYS A 243 -0.36 4.50 -22.60
C LYS A 243 0.61 3.32 -22.63
N ILE A 244 1.07 2.88 -21.44
CA ILE A 244 1.99 1.73 -21.34
C ILE A 244 1.30 0.43 -21.76
N LYS A 245 0.02 0.25 -21.42
CA LYS A 245 -0.77 -0.88 -21.90
C LYS A 245 -0.74 -0.99 -23.42
N ARG A 246 -1.03 0.12 -24.14
CA ARG A 246 -1.04 0.14 -25.60
C ARG A 246 0.34 -0.16 -26.20
N ILE A 247 1.42 0.39 -25.60
CA ILE A 247 2.79 0.11 -26.03
C ILE A 247 3.08 -1.40 -25.93
N LEU A 248 2.81 -1.99 -24.76
CA LEU A 248 3.07 -3.42 -24.53
C LEU A 248 2.17 -4.32 -25.38
N GLN A 249 0.92 -3.96 -25.61
CA GLN A 249 0.05 -4.72 -26.51
C GLN A 249 0.55 -4.72 -27.95
N ASN A 250 1.11 -3.63 -28.43
CA ASN A 250 1.71 -3.56 -29.76
C ASN A 250 3.01 -4.36 -29.83
N GLU A 251 3.89 -4.22 -28.82
CA GLU A 251 5.17 -4.92 -28.72
C GLU A 251 4.99 -6.44 -28.73
N PHE A 252 4.03 -6.92 -27.93
CA PHE A 252 3.79 -8.37 -27.76
C PHE A 252 2.63 -8.90 -28.58
N LYS A 253 2.15 -8.18 -29.61
CA LYS A 253 0.98 -8.56 -30.43
C LYS A 253 1.01 -10.00 -30.93
N PHE A 254 2.18 -10.50 -31.29
CA PHE A 254 2.37 -11.84 -31.84
C PHE A 254 2.93 -12.84 -30.81
N ASN A 255 3.19 -12.42 -29.58
CA ASN A 255 3.70 -13.29 -28.53
C ASN A 255 2.57 -13.77 -27.62
N LYS A 256 2.04 -14.96 -27.89
CA LYS A 256 0.92 -15.58 -27.14
C LYS A 256 1.26 -15.89 -25.67
N ARG A 257 2.53 -15.82 -25.26
CA ARG A 257 2.96 -16.06 -23.87
C ARG A 257 2.90 -14.81 -23.00
N VAL A 258 2.66 -13.62 -23.59
CA VAL A 258 2.61 -12.35 -22.84
C VAL A 258 1.17 -11.82 -22.82
N HIS A 259 0.61 -11.73 -21.63
CA HIS A 259 -0.75 -11.28 -21.37
C HIS A 259 -0.74 -9.87 -20.79
N VAL A 260 -1.13 -8.86 -21.57
CA VAL A 260 -1.11 -7.45 -21.15
C VAL A 260 -2.50 -7.03 -20.67
N ILE A 261 -2.62 -6.79 -19.36
CA ILE A 261 -3.86 -6.45 -18.66
C ILE A 261 -3.82 -4.97 -18.28
N GLY A 262 -4.94 -4.27 -18.44
CA GLY A 262 -5.11 -2.90 -17.95
C GLY A 262 -5.46 -2.86 -16.46
N TYR A 263 -6.34 -1.92 -16.09
CA TYR A 263 -6.94 -1.93 -14.77
C TYR A 263 -7.79 -3.19 -14.57
N THR A 264 -7.65 -3.81 -13.41
CA THR A 264 -8.45 -4.98 -13.03
C THR A 264 -8.70 -5.00 -11.53
N ASN A 265 -9.87 -5.47 -11.13
CA ASN A 265 -10.21 -5.77 -9.73
C ASN A 265 -9.86 -7.22 -9.33
N GLN A 266 -9.31 -8.02 -10.27
CA GLN A 266 -8.98 -9.43 -10.08
C GLN A 266 -7.50 -9.66 -9.72
N VAL A 267 -6.78 -8.64 -9.21
CA VAL A 267 -5.35 -8.74 -8.84
C VAL A 267 -5.10 -9.91 -7.91
N SER A 268 -5.95 -10.10 -6.91
CA SER A 268 -5.89 -11.22 -5.97
C SER A 268 -5.93 -12.58 -6.68
N LEU A 269 -6.79 -12.74 -7.70
CA LEU A 269 -6.90 -13.97 -8.48
C LEU A 269 -5.66 -14.19 -9.37
N PHE A 270 -5.10 -13.12 -9.94
CA PHE A 270 -3.83 -13.20 -10.69
C PHE A 270 -2.68 -13.62 -9.76
N MET A 271 -2.63 -13.15 -8.52
CA MET A 271 -1.63 -13.61 -7.55
C MET A 271 -1.81 -15.08 -7.18
N ASP A 272 -3.05 -15.60 -7.15
CA ASP A 272 -3.30 -17.03 -6.95
C ASP A 272 -2.90 -17.88 -8.16
N ALA A 273 -3.00 -17.34 -9.39
CA ALA A 273 -2.69 -18.04 -10.63
C ALA A 273 -1.19 -18.11 -10.95
N CYS A 274 -0.41 -17.09 -10.54
CA CYS A 274 0.98 -16.94 -10.92
C CYS A 274 1.94 -17.63 -9.92
N ASP A 275 3.20 -17.82 -10.33
CA ASP A 275 4.22 -18.51 -9.54
C ASP A 275 5.17 -17.55 -8.85
N VAL A 276 5.44 -16.40 -9.44
CA VAL A 276 6.33 -15.35 -8.92
C VAL A 276 5.77 -13.99 -9.30
N ILE A 277 5.86 -13.02 -8.40
CA ILE A 277 5.52 -11.63 -8.68
C ILE A 277 6.77 -10.75 -8.73
N TYR A 278 6.89 -9.97 -9.80
CA TYR A 278 7.79 -8.83 -9.89
C TYR A 278 6.99 -7.55 -9.61
N THR A 279 7.35 -6.85 -8.56
CA THR A 279 6.66 -5.61 -8.19
C THR A 279 7.62 -4.57 -7.61
N LYS A 280 7.25 -3.30 -7.73
CA LYS A 280 7.93 -2.28 -6.92
C LYS A 280 7.63 -2.52 -5.43
N PRO A 281 8.53 -2.15 -4.52
CA PRO A 281 8.36 -2.44 -3.09
C PRO A 281 7.46 -1.42 -2.38
N GLY A 282 6.29 -1.15 -2.93
CA GLY A 282 5.25 -0.37 -2.25
C GLY A 282 4.64 -1.19 -1.11
N GLY A 283 4.36 -0.55 0.03
CA GLY A 283 3.89 -1.25 1.22
C GLY A 283 2.66 -2.12 0.97
N LEU A 284 1.63 -1.57 0.29
CA LEU A 284 0.40 -2.32 0.07
C LEU A 284 0.57 -3.53 -0.85
N THR A 285 1.09 -3.37 -2.07
CA THR A 285 1.24 -4.51 -3.00
C THR A 285 2.15 -5.59 -2.44
N SER A 286 3.22 -5.19 -1.71
CA SER A 286 4.08 -6.13 -1.00
C SER A 286 3.33 -6.91 0.08
N THR A 287 2.43 -6.23 0.82
CA THR A 287 1.58 -6.89 1.84
C THR A 287 0.54 -7.81 1.20
N GLU A 288 -0.09 -7.40 0.10
CA GLU A 288 -1.03 -8.23 -0.66
C GLU A 288 -0.35 -9.53 -1.13
N ALA A 289 0.85 -9.41 -1.71
CA ALA A 289 1.64 -10.57 -2.16
C ALA A 289 2.10 -11.44 -0.97
N LEU A 290 2.50 -10.83 0.14
CA LEU A 290 2.84 -11.50 1.40
C LEU A 290 1.66 -12.32 1.93
N VAL A 291 0.47 -11.74 1.99
CA VAL A 291 -0.74 -12.42 2.47
C VAL A 291 -1.14 -13.56 1.53
N LYS A 292 -0.96 -13.39 0.23
CA LYS A 292 -1.20 -14.42 -0.80
C LYS A 292 -0.15 -15.54 -0.77
N ASN A 293 0.98 -15.36 -0.09
CA ASN A 293 2.11 -16.28 -0.10
C ASN A 293 2.59 -16.59 -1.53
N ILE A 294 2.83 -15.55 -2.32
CA ILE A 294 3.48 -15.67 -3.63
C ILE A 294 4.93 -15.19 -3.51
N PRO A 295 5.92 -15.90 -4.09
CA PRO A 295 7.31 -15.46 -4.12
C PRO A 295 7.46 -14.07 -4.73
N ILE A 296 8.13 -13.16 -4.00
CA ILE A 296 8.24 -11.74 -4.34
C ILE A 296 9.65 -11.41 -4.80
N VAL A 297 9.75 -10.84 -5.98
CA VAL A 297 10.96 -10.16 -6.48
C VAL A 297 10.69 -8.67 -6.50
N HIS A 298 11.28 -7.92 -5.57
CA HIS A 298 11.19 -6.48 -5.58
C HIS A 298 12.09 -5.89 -6.67
N THR A 299 11.49 -5.07 -7.53
CA THR A 299 12.21 -4.29 -8.54
C THR A 299 12.84 -3.05 -7.91
N ALA A 300 13.47 -2.18 -8.72
CA ALA A 300 14.17 -1.01 -8.19
C ALA A 300 13.23 -0.08 -7.39
N PRO A 301 13.55 0.21 -6.11
CA PRO A 301 12.75 1.09 -5.27
C PRO A 301 12.90 2.56 -5.67
N ILE A 302 11.87 3.35 -5.40
CA ILE A 302 12.02 4.80 -5.30
C ILE A 302 12.80 5.12 -4.02
N PRO A 303 13.72 6.11 -4.04
CA PRO A 303 14.38 6.56 -2.83
C PRO A 303 13.38 7.00 -1.74
N GLY A 304 13.61 6.60 -0.50
CA GLY A 304 12.72 6.89 0.63
C GLY A 304 12.07 5.62 1.18
N CYS A 305 10.75 5.65 1.43
CA CYS A 305 10.01 4.56 2.09
C CYS A 305 10.12 3.22 1.35
N GLU A 306 10.14 3.20 0.01
CA GLU A 306 10.26 1.96 -0.73
C GLU A 306 11.61 1.26 -0.51
N ALA A 307 12.69 2.01 -0.29
CA ALA A 307 13.99 1.42 0.06
C ALA A 307 13.96 0.76 1.44
N ALA A 308 13.25 1.35 2.41
CA ALA A 308 13.03 0.78 3.73
C ALA A 308 12.15 -0.49 3.64
N ASN A 309 11.09 -0.46 2.83
CA ASN A 309 10.25 -1.63 2.57
C ASN A 309 11.07 -2.81 2.04
N VAL A 310 11.98 -2.57 1.05
CA VAL A 310 12.89 -3.62 0.57
C VAL A 310 13.76 -4.16 1.68
N ALA A 311 14.37 -3.28 2.49
CA ALA A 311 15.24 -3.68 3.58
C ALA A 311 14.52 -4.55 4.61
N PHE A 312 13.28 -4.16 4.98
CA PHE A 312 12.44 -4.90 5.90
C PHE A 312 12.13 -6.32 5.35
N PHE A 313 11.63 -6.41 4.13
CA PHE A 313 11.27 -7.67 3.50
C PHE A 313 12.48 -8.59 3.31
N LYS A 314 13.61 -8.04 2.85
CA LYS A 314 14.82 -8.81 2.63
C LYS A 314 15.40 -9.38 3.94
N LYS A 315 15.44 -8.57 5.01
CA LYS A 315 15.94 -8.98 6.33
C LYS A 315 15.18 -10.19 6.89
N ARG A 316 13.90 -10.34 6.51
CA ARG A 316 13.01 -11.42 6.97
C ARG A 316 12.80 -12.54 5.96
N HIS A 317 13.56 -12.55 4.86
CA HIS A 317 13.43 -13.55 3.78
C HIS A 317 12.03 -13.58 3.13
N LEU A 318 11.30 -12.43 3.15
CA LEU A 318 9.96 -12.30 2.57
C LEU A 318 9.99 -12.00 1.07
N SER A 319 11.11 -11.50 0.59
CA SER A 319 11.36 -11.19 -0.82
C SER A 319 12.84 -11.24 -1.16
N VAL A 320 13.13 -11.31 -2.46
CA VAL A 320 14.46 -11.05 -3.02
C VAL A 320 14.44 -9.77 -3.83
N SER A 321 15.59 -9.13 -3.98
CA SER A 321 15.70 -7.87 -4.73
C SER A 321 17.09 -7.66 -5.33
N SER A 322 17.17 -6.89 -6.41
CA SER A 322 18.42 -6.42 -7.00
C SER A 322 18.24 -5.04 -7.62
N LYS A 323 19.31 -4.26 -7.69
CA LYS A 323 19.35 -2.99 -8.42
C LYS A 323 19.47 -3.20 -9.95
N ARG A 324 20.03 -4.34 -10.38
CA ARG A 324 20.27 -4.68 -11.80
C ARG A 324 19.06 -5.44 -12.36
N LEU A 325 18.50 -4.96 -13.46
CA LEU A 325 17.33 -5.54 -14.13
C LEU A 325 17.57 -7.02 -14.47
N SER A 326 18.69 -7.34 -15.10
CA SER A 326 19.04 -8.74 -15.45
C SER A 326 19.05 -9.67 -14.25
N LYS A 327 19.56 -9.18 -13.09
CA LYS A 327 19.57 -9.96 -11.86
C LYS A 327 18.19 -10.10 -11.22
N GLN A 328 17.30 -9.10 -11.37
CA GLN A 328 15.90 -9.24 -10.92
C GLN A 328 15.21 -10.38 -11.67
N ILE A 329 15.38 -10.44 -12.99
CA ILE A 329 14.80 -11.50 -13.82
C ILE A 329 15.35 -12.87 -13.42
N GLU A 330 16.67 -12.96 -13.25
CA GLU A 330 17.33 -14.19 -12.80
C GLU A 330 16.78 -14.67 -11.44
N LEU A 331 16.63 -13.77 -10.48
CA LEU A 331 16.06 -14.10 -9.17
C LEU A 331 14.66 -14.71 -9.28
N GLY A 332 13.79 -14.20 -10.15
CA GLY A 332 12.48 -14.79 -10.34
C GLY A 332 12.52 -16.17 -11.01
N LYS A 333 13.45 -16.42 -11.92
CA LYS A 333 13.68 -17.76 -12.50
C LYS A 333 14.17 -18.73 -11.42
N ILE A 334 15.11 -18.30 -10.58
CA ILE A 334 15.59 -19.08 -9.44
C ILE A 334 14.42 -19.46 -8.49
N MET A 335 13.46 -18.53 -8.25
CA MET A 335 12.29 -18.82 -7.41
C MET A 335 11.39 -19.93 -8.01
N ILE A 336 11.39 -20.10 -9.33
CA ILE A 336 10.65 -21.21 -10.00
C ILE A 336 11.45 -22.50 -9.96
N GLU A 337 12.74 -22.44 -10.25
CA GLU A 337 13.63 -23.60 -10.41
C GLU A 337 14.04 -24.21 -9.07
N ASN A 338 14.35 -23.35 -8.08
CA ASN A 338 14.76 -23.76 -6.75
C ASN A 338 13.58 -23.89 -5.79
N LYS A 339 13.00 -25.09 -5.71
CA LYS A 339 11.83 -25.39 -4.85
C LYS A 339 12.10 -25.16 -3.36
N GLU A 340 13.34 -25.36 -2.89
CA GLU A 340 13.71 -25.17 -1.49
C GLU A 340 13.69 -23.68 -1.12
N LEU A 341 14.39 -22.85 -1.88
CA LEU A 341 14.39 -21.39 -1.69
C LEU A 341 12.98 -20.79 -1.77
N ASN A 342 12.16 -21.26 -2.72
CA ASN A 342 10.76 -20.89 -2.83
C ASN A 342 9.99 -21.25 -1.54
N ALA A 343 10.15 -22.50 -1.08
CA ALA A 343 9.48 -22.99 0.12
C ALA A 343 9.92 -22.24 1.38
N GLU A 344 11.20 -21.87 1.49
CA GLU A 344 11.72 -21.03 2.58
C GLU A 344 11.04 -19.66 2.61
N MET A 345 10.97 -18.97 1.47
CA MET A 345 10.29 -17.68 1.37
C MET A 345 8.81 -17.80 1.75
N ILE A 346 8.10 -18.81 1.25
CA ILE A 346 6.70 -19.05 1.58
C ILE A 346 6.51 -19.36 3.08
N ARG A 347 7.41 -20.12 3.70
CA ARG A 347 7.37 -20.35 5.17
C ARG A 347 7.57 -19.06 5.94
N ALA A 348 8.53 -18.23 5.55
CA ALA A 348 8.75 -16.92 6.15
C ALA A 348 7.50 -16.02 5.99
N GLN A 349 6.92 -15.93 4.79
CA GLN A 349 5.71 -15.18 4.52
C GLN A 349 4.52 -15.63 5.38
N ARG A 350 4.32 -16.92 5.54
CA ARG A 350 3.23 -17.46 6.37
C ARG A 350 3.36 -17.08 7.84
N ARG A 351 4.58 -16.99 8.37
CA ARG A 351 4.84 -16.59 9.74
C ARG A 351 4.59 -15.11 9.98
N GLU A 352 4.97 -14.25 9.03
CA GLU A 352 4.99 -12.79 9.19
C GLU A 352 3.71 -12.09 8.72
N ARG A 353 2.87 -12.75 7.91
CA ARG A 353 1.65 -12.15 7.36
C ARG A 353 0.60 -11.84 8.42
N LYS A 354 -0.09 -10.73 8.25
CA LYS A 354 -1.20 -10.29 9.12
C LYS A 354 -2.51 -10.13 8.31
N PRO A 355 -3.18 -11.23 7.94
CA PRO A 355 -4.34 -11.19 7.03
C PRO A 355 -5.59 -10.56 7.64
N TYR A 356 -5.65 -10.44 8.97
CA TYR A 356 -6.83 -9.95 9.69
C TYR A 356 -6.73 -8.48 10.08
N ALA A 357 -5.73 -7.74 9.60
CA ALA A 357 -5.49 -6.34 9.95
C ALA A 357 -6.74 -5.46 9.80
N ALA A 358 -7.46 -5.57 8.68
CA ALA A 358 -8.67 -4.77 8.45
C ALA A 358 -9.77 -5.04 9.49
N ILE A 359 -10.01 -6.32 9.82
CA ILE A 359 -11.02 -6.73 10.81
C ILE A 359 -10.62 -6.27 12.22
N GLN A 360 -9.33 -6.37 12.57
CA GLN A 360 -8.81 -5.93 13.86
C GLN A 360 -8.88 -4.41 14.02
N ILE A 361 -8.63 -3.64 12.95
CA ILE A 361 -8.81 -2.18 12.95
C ILE A 361 -10.28 -1.82 13.21
N VAL A 362 -11.23 -2.53 12.59
CA VAL A 362 -12.66 -2.29 12.85
C VAL A 362 -13.02 -2.63 14.29
N GLY A 363 -12.48 -3.74 14.85
CA GLY A 363 -12.68 -4.09 16.25
C GLY A 363 -12.15 -3.02 17.21
N LEU A 364 -10.96 -2.46 16.92
CA LEU A 364 -10.41 -1.33 17.68
C LEU A 364 -11.36 -0.11 17.66
N LEU A 365 -11.93 0.23 16.50
CA LEU A 365 -12.88 1.35 16.42
C LEU A 365 -14.16 1.08 17.23
N GLU A 366 -14.63 -0.18 17.25
CA GLU A 366 -15.77 -0.62 18.09
C GLU A 366 -15.47 -0.42 19.59
N GLU A 367 -14.30 -0.88 20.04
CA GLU A 367 -13.87 -0.73 21.45
C GLU A 367 -13.79 0.74 21.88
N LEU A 368 -13.18 1.58 21.04
CA LEU A 368 -13.01 3.02 21.34
C LEU A 368 -14.34 3.78 21.41
N THR A 369 -15.32 3.42 20.60
CA THR A 369 -16.63 4.07 20.61
C THR A 369 -17.51 3.61 21.77
N HIS A 370 -17.29 2.40 22.31
CA HIS A 370 -18.04 1.90 23.47
C HIS A 370 -17.53 2.47 24.80
N THR A 371 -16.23 2.76 24.91
CA THR A 371 -15.64 3.36 26.12
C THR A 371 -16.08 4.81 26.33
N ASP A 372 -16.30 5.59 25.26
CA ASP A 372 -16.77 6.98 25.37
C ASP A 372 -18.26 7.11 25.77
N THR A 373 -19.03 6.02 25.81
CA THR A 373 -20.46 6.04 26.21
C THR A 373 -20.69 5.70 27.68
N THR A 374 -19.63 5.41 28.44
CA THR A 374 -19.72 4.96 29.86
C THR A 374 -19.17 5.96 30.86
N ASP A 375 -18.71 7.14 30.47
CA ASP A 375 -18.33 8.26 31.30
C ASP A 375 -19.35 9.43 31.16
#